data_af9c3b1a6027cf6bbcace3e16d18e86f
#
_entry.id   af9c3b1a6027cf6bbcace3e16d18e86f
#
_cell.length_a   1.000
_cell.length_b   1.000
_cell.length_c   1.000
_cell.angle_alpha   90.00
_cell.angle_beta   90.00
_cell.angle_gamma   90.00
#
_symmetry.space_group_name_H-M   'P 1'
#
loop_
_entity.id
_entity.type
_entity.pdbx_description
1 polymer ?
#
loop_
_entity_poly.entity_id
_entity_poly.type
_entity_poly.pdbx_seq_one_letter_code
_entity_poly.pdbx_strand_id
1 'polypeptide(L)'
;MEYTLYIIGNGFDLHHGLNTSYLNFRNYCVRNVPSLWKNLFEIYGDMINNDMWWSSFENMLGCVNYDNLALSSNGFAMGEQKVQNLFKGILPPLFGKWIKQIRKSPQMDTSLNIDTESLFFTFNYTLVLEEVYHIDENNVWHIHNSVKNSDNIIIGHDSDERELLSTYLSNNTNYIVSPDFVDRVNRKIAQGSKNVKMIIENHKDRFFDVYSQIKHIVIMGFSFNEIDMPYIKAIIEANKNAADIDWTIYFHSKGEDKVFIRKLLRIGIDCSKINDTINW
;
A
#
# COMPACT_ATOMS: atom_id res chain seq x y z
N MET A 1 15.15 27.15 5.79
CA MET A 1 14.26 26.57 6.81
C MET A 1 14.54 25.09 6.88
N GLU A 2 14.56 24.51 8.07
CA GLU A 2 14.70 23.08 8.24
C GLU A 2 13.28 22.48 8.29
N TYR A 3 13.00 21.51 7.42
CA TYR A 3 11.67 20.92 7.33
C TYR A 3 11.63 19.54 7.99
N THR A 4 10.57 19.28 8.72
CA THR A 4 10.18 17.94 9.17
C THR A 4 9.23 17.32 8.17
N LEU A 5 9.43 16.05 7.85
CA LEU A 5 8.52 15.25 7.02
C LEU A 5 7.93 14.12 7.86
N TYR A 6 6.61 14.09 7.96
CA TYR A 6 5.88 12.95 8.49
C TYR A 6 5.57 11.95 7.37
N ILE A 7 5.97 10.70 7.57
CA ILE A 7 5.61 9.57 6.71
C ILE A 7 4.52 8.77 7.42
N ILE A 8 3.33 8.80 6.88
CA ILE A 8 2.12 8.27 7.52
C ILE A 8 1.61 7.05 6.77
N GLY A 9 1.42 5.93 7.50
CA GLY A 9 0.82 4.71 6.97
C GLY A 9 -0.45 4.32 7.73
N ASN A 10 -1.07 3.20 7.32
CA ASN A 10 -2.37 2.77 7.82
C ASN A 10 -2.43 2.53 9.33
N GLY A 11 -1.30 2.24 9.98
CA GLY A 11 -1.23 2.15 11.45
C GLY A 11 -1.67 3.42 12.16
N PHE A 12 -1.49 4.58 11.53
CA PHE A 12 -1.98 5.86 12.04
C PHE A 12 -3.51 5.91 12.11
N ASP A 13 -4.18 5.47 11.04
CA ASP A 13 -5.65 5.37 11.03
C ASP A 13 -6.16 4.37 12.07
N LEU A 14 -5.49 3.22 12.19
CA LEU A 14 -5.84 2.18 13.16
C LEU A 14 -5.67 2.68 14.61
N HIS A 15 -4.60 3.44 14.89
CA HIS A 15 -4.38 4.09 16.19
C HIS A 15 -5.54 5.02 16.55
N HIS A 16 -6.10 5.73 15.56
CA HIS A 16 -7.29 6.57 15.72
C HIS A 16 -8.63 5.80 15.75
N GLY A 17 -8.57 4.46 15.83
CA GLY A 17 -9.76 3.61 15.91
C GLY A 17 -10.54 3.46 14.60
N LEU A 18 -9.97 3.83 13.47
CA LEU A 18 -10.60 3.64 12.16
C LEU A 18 -10.46 2.20 11.67
N ASN A 19 -11.52 1.67 11.09
CA ASN A 19 -11.56 0.31 10.56
C ASN A 19 -10.98 0.26 9.13
N THR A 20 -9.71 0.61 8.97
CA THR A 20 -9.02 0.75 7.66
C THR A 20 -8.13 -0.44 7.30
N SER A 21 -8.12 -1.52 8.10
CA SER A 21 -7.34 -2.71 7.75
C SER A 21 -7.93 -3.45 6.54
N TYR A 22 -7.09 -4.16 5.79
CA TYR A 22 -7.57 -5.03 4.70
C TYR A 22 -8.47 -6.18 5.18
N LEU A 23 -8.37 -6.59 6.46
CA LEU A 23 -9.34 -7.51 7.08
C LEU A 23 -10.73 -6.85 7.21
N ASN A 24 -10.80 -5.56 7.50
CA ASN A 24 -12.06 -4.83 7.48
C ASN A 24 -12.63 -4.72 6.06
N PHE A 25 -11.79 -4.51 5.05
CA PHE A 25 -12.21 -4.53 3.65
C PHE A 25 -12.73 -5.91 3.24
N ARG A 26 -12.05 -7.00 3.63
CA ARG A 26 -12.57 -8.37 3.45
C ARG A 26 -13.99 -8.52 4.01
N ASN A 27 -14.19 -8.12 5.26
CA ASN A 27 -15.50 -8.22 5.92
C ASN A 27 -16.57 -7.40 5.18
N TYR A 28 -16.19 -6.24 4.66
CA TYR A 28 -17.05 -5.43 3.81
C TYR A 28 -17.42 -6.17 2.52
N CYS A 29 -16.45 -6.76 1.82
CA CYS A 29 -16.68 -7.50 0.57
C CYS A 29 -17.63 -8.68 0.79
N VAL A 30 -17.38 -9.49 1.81
CA VAL A 30 -18.22 -10.66 2.13
C VAL A 30 -19.66 -10.25 2.39
N ARG A 31 -19.89 -9.17 3.13
CA ARG A 31 -21.24 -8.75 3.53
C ARG A 31 -21.99 -7.98 2.44
N ASN A 32 -21.29 -7.12 1.70
CA ASN A 32 -21.94 -6.12 0.85
C ASN A 32 -21.79 -6.42 -0.65
N VAL A 33 -20.80 -7.24 -1.05
CA VAL A 33 -20.50 -7.50 -2.47
C VAL A 33 -20.17 -8.99 -2.69
N PRO A 34 -21.14 -9.90 -2.46
CA PRO A 34 -20.91 -11.35 -2.60
C PRO A 34 -20.38 -11.77 -3.98
N SER A 35 -20.74 -11.02 -5.03
CA SER A 35 -20.24 -11.27 -6.38
C SER A 35 -18.74 -11.04 -6.52
N LEU A 36 -18.18 -10.03 -5.83
CA LEU A 36 -16.72 -9.85 -5.77
C LEU A 36 -16.07 -10.99 -4.99
N TRP A 37 -16.63 -11.38 -3.85
CA TRP A 37 -16.11 -12.51 -3.08
C TRP A 37 -15.99 -13.76 -3.94
N LYS A 38 -17.04 -14.07 -4.72
CA LYS A 38 -17.01 -15.17 -5.67
C LYS A 38 -15.92 -15.01 -6.72
N ASN A 39 -15.76 -13.81 -7.31
CA ASN A 39 -14.69 -13.54 -8.29
C ASN A 39 -13.31 -13.72 -7.68
N LEU A 40 -13.07 -13.22 -6.46
CA LEU A 40 -11.80 -13.41 -5.76
C LEU A 40 -11.51 -14.90 -5.50
N PHE A 41 -12.53 -15.67 -5.11
CA PHE A 41 -12.39 -17.11 -4.92
C PHE A 41 -12.04 -17.83 -6.23
N GLU A 42 -12.65 -17.46 -7.34
CA GLU A 42 -12.37 -18.02 -8.65
C GLU A 42 -10.93 -17.69 -9.14
N ILE A 43 -10.40 -16.54 -8.74
CA ILE A 43 -9.04 -16.09 -9.14
C ILE A 43 -7.96 -16.65 -8.18
N TYR A 44 -8.19 -16.64 -6.87
CA TYR A 44 -7.19 -16.92 -5.87
C TYR A 44 -7.42 -18.26 -5.12
N GLY A 45 -8.59 -18.90 -5.28
CA GLY A 45 -8.95 -20.12 -4.56
C GLY A 45 -9.08 -19.90 -3.05
N ASP A 46 -8.79 -20.94 -2.29
CA ASP A 46 -8.90 -20.94 -0.82
C ASP A 46 -7.94 -20.01 -0.10
N MET A 47 -6.94 -19.46 -0.81
CA MET A 47 -5.99 -18.51 -0.22
C MET A 47 -6.68 -17.30 0.40
N ILE A 48 -7.79 -16.83 -0.17
CA ILE A 48 -8.54 -15.67 0.36
C ILE A 48 -9.24 -15.94 1.70
N ASN A 49 -9.32 -17.20 2.15
CA ASN A 49 -9.83 -17.54 3.46
C ASN A 49 -8.83 -17.32 4.59
N ASN A 50 -7.54 -17.11 4.25
CA ASN A 50 -6.46 -16.91 5.20
C ASN A 50 -6.28 -15.42 5.54
N ASP A 51 -6.27 -15.08 6.84
CA ASP A 51 -6.07 -13.71 7.31
C ASP A 51 -4.69 -13.14 6.92
N MET A 52 -3.66 -13.98 6.79
CA MET A 52 -2.33 -13.56 6.32
C MET A 52 -2.37 -13.06 4.86
N TRP A 53 -3.22 -13.64 4.02
CA TRP A 53 -3.44 -13.17 2.65
C TRP A 53 -3.95 -11.73 2.65
N TRP A 54 -4.91 -11.42 3.53
CA TRP A 54 -5.47 -10.07 3.67
C TRP A 54 -4.51 -9.11 4.37
N SER A 55 -3.71 -9.56 5.31
CA SER A 55 -2.67 -8.72 5.94
C SER A 55 -1.62 -8.23 4.93
N SER A 56 -1.43 -8.99 3.85
CA SER A 56 -0.53 -8.67 2.74
C SER A 56 -1.29 -8.43 1.42
N PHE A 57 -2.51 -7.95 1.50
CA PHE A 57 -3.48 -7.90 0.40
C PHE A 57 -2.90 -7.41 -0.92
N GLU A 58 -2.26 -6.25 -0.92
CA GLU A 58 -1.71 -5.68 -2.15
C GLU A 58 -0.64 -6.58 -2.77
N ASN A 59 0.29 -7.12 -2.00
CA ASN A 59 1.29 -8.07 -2.50
C ASN A 59 0.63 -9.33 -3.06
N MET A 60 -0.42 -9.81 -2.39
CA MET A 60 -1.12 -11.03 -2.77
C MET A 60 -2.01 -10.88 -4.00
N LEU A 61 -2.35 -9.65 -4.40
CA LEU A 61 -3.10 -9.39 -5.63
C LEU A 61 -2.38 -9.89 -6.89
N GLY A 62 -1.05 -9.93 -6.88
CA GLY A 62 -0.24 -10.52 -7.95
C GLY A 62 -0.19 -12.05 -7.95
N CYS A 63 -0.60 -12.72 -6.86
CA CYS A 63 -0.43 -14.16 -6.64
C CYS A 63 -1.66 -14.97 -7.07
N VAL A 64 -1.97 -14.97 -8.36
CA VAL A 64 -3.14 -15.70 -8.90
C VAL A 64 -2.94 -17.22 -8.84
N ASN A 65 -4.00 -17.95 -8.50
CA ASN A 65 -4.06 -19.39 -8.63
C ASN A 65 -4.55 -19.77 -10.03
N TYR A 66 -3.60 -20.00 -10.95
CA TYR A 66 -3.90 -20.24 -12.37
C TYR A 66 -4.72 -21.50 -12.60
N ASP A 67 -4.47 -22.57 -11.83
CA ASP A 67 -5.19 -23.83 -11.96
C ASP A 67 -6.63 -23.65 -11.50
N ASN A 68 -6.85 -22.99 -10.34
CA ASN A 68 -8.17 -22.68 -9.87
C ASN A 68 -8.94 -21.77 -10.83
N LEU A 69 -8.27 -20.75 -11.38
CA LEU A 69 -8.85 -19.84 -12.35
C LEU A 69 -9.29 -20.57 -13.62
N ALA A 70 -8.49 -21.50 -14.12
CA ALA A 70 -8.82 -22.29 -15.30
C ALA A 70 -9.99 -23.25 -15.07
N LEU A 71 -10.03 -23.91 -13.90
CA LEU A 71 -11.07 -24.87 -13.54
C LEU A 71 -12.41 -24.21 -13.19
N SER A 72 -12.37 -23.06 -12.48
CA SER A 72 -13.58 -22.35 -12.04
C SER A 72 -14.18 -21.42 -13.09
N SER A 73 -13.43 -21.13 -14.15
CA SER A 73 -13.91 -20.33 -15.28
C SER A 73 -14.38 -21.25 -16.40
N ASN A 74 -15.51 -20.94 -17.01
CA ASN A 74 -16.03 -21.69 -18.18
C ASN A 74 -15.16 -21.47 -19.42
N GLY A 75 -13.83 -21.71 -19.30
CA GLY A 75 -12.81 -21.55 -20.33
C GLY A 75 -11.78 -20.48 -20.05
N PHE A 76 -10.63 -20.60 -20.68
CA PHE A 76 -9.45 -19.73 -20.47
C PHE A 76 -9.74 -18.25 -20.75
N ALA A 77 -10.46 -17.94 -21.83
CA ALA A 77 -10.80 -16.54 -22.15
C ALA A 77 -11.62 -15.85 -21.05
N MET A 78 -12.52 -16.58 -20.39
CA MET A 78 -13.29 -16.03 -19.26
C MET A 78 -12.42 -15.81 -18.02
N GLY A 79 -11.45 -16.68 -17.76
CA GLY A 79 -10.46 -16.49 -16.69
C GLY A 79 -9.68 -15.19 -16.85
N GLU A 80 -9.13 -14.96 -18.04
CA GLU A 80 -8.43 -13.71 -18.39
C GLU A 80 -9.33 -12.48 -18.19
N GLN A 81 -10.58 -12.56 -18.65
CA GLN A 81 -11.54 -11.46 -18.53
C GLN A 81 -11.88 -11.14 -17.06
N LYS A 82 -12.00 -12.16 -16.20
CA LYS A 82 -12.24 -11.96 -14.77
C LYS A 82 -11.10 -11.20 -14.09
N VAL A 83 -9.86 -11.58 -14.38
CA VAL A 83 -8.67 -10.88 -13.85
C VAL A 83 -8.64 -9.44 -14.35
N GLN A 84 -8.85 -9.21 -15.64
CA GLN A 84 -8.91 -7.86 -16.20
C GLN A 84 -10.00 -7.01 -15.55
N ASN A 85 -11.20 -7.55 -15.38
CA ASN A 85 -12.33 -6.86 -14.77
C ASN A 85 -12.05 -6.52 -13.30
N LEU A 86 -11.39 -7.43 -12.56
CA LEU A 86 -11.01 -7.19 -11.17
C LEU A 86 -10.17 -5.91 -11.06
N PHE A 87 -9.08 -5.83 -11.81
CA PHE A 87 -8.12 -4.74 -11.68
C PHE A 87 -8.57 -3.43 -12.30
N LYS A 88 -9.24 -3.46 -13.45
CA LYS A 88 -9.65 -2.23 -14.15
C LYS A 88 -11.00 -1.68 -13.73
N GLY A 89 -11.94 -2.54 -13.38
CA GLY A 89 -13.33 -2.12 -13.25
C GLY A 89 -13.94 -2.33 -11.88
N ILE A 90 -13.41 -3.22 -11.04
CA ILE A 90 -14.09 -3.63 -9.82
C ILE A 90 -13.34 -3.14 -8.57
N LEU A 91 -12.07 -3.50 -8.43
CA LEU A 91 -11.33 -3.29 -7.18
C LEU A 91 -11.15 -1.80 -6.82
N PRO A 92 -10.58 -0.93 -7.68
CA PRO A 92 -10.34 0.46 -7.29
C PRO A 92 -11.61 1.24 -6.92
N PRO A 93 -12.71 1.22 -7.72
CA PRO A 93 -13.91 1.96 -7.37
C PRO A 93 -14.62 1.39 -6.14
N LEU A 94 -14.56 0.07 -5.94
CA LEU A 94 -15.16 -0.55 -4.75
C LEU A 94 -14.37 -0.22 -3.49
N PHE A 95 -13.05 -0.25 -3.56
CA PHE A 95 -12.18 0.15 -2.45
C PHE A 95 -12.44 1.60 -2.07
N GLY A 96 -12.50 2.51 -3.04
CA GLY A 96 -12.85 3.92 -2.81
C GLY A 96 -14.23 4.09 -2.16
N LYS A 97 -15.23 3.32 -2.62
CA LYS A 97 -16.56 3.32 -2.00
C LYS A 97 -16.53 2.83 -0.54
N TRP A 98 -15.73 1.81 -0.25
CA TRP A 98 -15.58 1.30 1.11
C TRP A 98 -14.92 2.35 2.02
N ILE A 99 -13.79 2.94 1.62
CA ILE A 99 -13.11 3.96 2.43
C ILE A 99 -14.03 5.15 2.74
N LYS A 100 -14.85 5.59 1.78
CA LYS A 100 -15.85 6.66 2.01
C LYS A 100 -16.86 6.35 3.11
N GLN A 101 -17.09 5.08 3.42
CA GLN A 101 -18.04 4.67 4.46
C GLN A 101 -17.41 4.61 5.84
N ILE A 102 -16.09 4.67 5.94
CA ILE A 102 -15.38 4.66 7.21
C ILE A 102 -15.66 5.97 7.93
N ARG A 103 -16.30 5.86 9.11
CA ARG A 103 -16.71 7.00 9.90
C ARG A 103 -15.68 7.27 10.98
N LYS A 104 -15.41 8.54 11.21
CA LYS A 104 -14.67 8.99 12.39
C LYS A 104 -15.48 8.66 13.65
N SER A 105 -14.80 8.18 14.68
CA SER A 105 -15.38 8.11 16.01
C SER A 105 -15.40 9.51 16.63
N PRO A 106 -16.48 9.92 17.31
CA PRO A 106 -16.48 11.15 18.10
C PRO A 106 -15.45 11.15 19.25
N GLN A 107 -14.95 9.97 19.62
CA GLN A 107 -13.94 9.74 20.67
C GLN A 107 -12.56 9.44 20.11
N MET A 108 -12.27 9.94 18.90
CA MET A 108 -10.98 9.74 18.26
C MET A 108 -9.87 10.32 19.14
N ASP A 109 -8.84 9.52 19.40
CA ASP A 109 -7.67 9.99 20.15
C ASP A 109 -6.90 11.03 19.33
N THR A 110 -6.77 12.23 19.88
CA THR A 110 -6.01 13.34 19.28
C THR A 110 -4.80 13.71 20.12
N SER A 111 -4.35 12.80 20.99
CA SER A 111 -3.27 13.06 21.97
C SER A 111 -1.89 13.18 21.34
N LEU A 112 -1.73 12.77 20.07
CA LEU A 112 -0.44 12.86 19.40
C LEU A 112 -0.07 14.32 19.13
N ASN A 113 1.10 14.70 19.64
CA ASN A 113 1.67 16.02 19.37
C ASN A 113 2.30 16.04 17.96
N ILE A 114 1.53 16.54 17.00
CA ILE A 114 1.95 16.65 15.58
C ILE A 114 2.19 18.12 15.28
N ASP A 115 3.35 18.45 14.73
CA ASP A 115 3.63 19.79 14.21
C ASP A 115 2.86 20.01 12.90
N THR A 116 1.80 20.83 12.95
CA THR A 116 0.87 21.07 11.84
C THR A 116 1.49 21.87 10.69
N GLU A 117 2.61 22.56 10.92
CA GLU A 117 3.34 23.33 9.88
C GLU A 117 4.33 22.46 9.10
N SER A 118 4.49 21.21 9.50
CA SER A 118 5.37 20.24 8.84
C SER A 118 4.78 19.72 7.52
N LEU A 119 5.58 18.96 6.76
CA LEU A 119 5.17 18.29 5.55
C LEU A 119 4.70 16.86 5.86
N PHE A 120 3.72 16.38 5.10
CA PHE A 120 3.13 15.04 5.28
C PHE A 120 3.12 14.27 3.97
N PHE A 121 3.74 13.10 3.98
CA PHE A 121 3.69 12.12 2.90
C PHE A 121 2.89 10.92 3.41
N THR A 122 1.69 10.71 2.87
CA THR A 122 0.81 9.68 3.40
C THR A 122 0.41 8.63 2.37
N PHE A 123 0.42 7.38 2.82
CA PHE A 123 -0.12 6.22 2.12
C PHE A 123 -1.61 6.00 2.41
N ASN A 124 -2.17 6.75 3.38
CA ASN A 124 -3.55 6.61 3.79
C ASN A 124 -4.51 7.28 2.79
N TYR A 125 -5.68 6.69 2.67
CA TYR A 125 -6.76 7.19 1.81
C TYR A 125 -7.73 8.10 2.56
N THR A 126 -7.69 8.11 3.88
CA THR A 126 -8.54 8.91 4.77
C THR A 126 -8.02 10.34 4.91
N LEU A 127 -8.83 11.22 5.47
CA LEU A 127 -8.49 12.63 5.70
C LEU A 127 -8.27 12.92 7.20
N VAL A 128 -7.69 11.99 7.95
CA VAL A 128 -7.46 12.18 9.40
C VAL A 128 -6.53 13.37 9.65
N LEU A 129 -5.49 13.53 8.85
CA LEU A 129 -4.55 14.66 8.97
C LEU A 129 -5.26 16.01 8.83
N GLU A 130 -6.07 16.16 7.78
CA GLU A 130 -6.74 17.42 7.48
C GLU A 130 -7.95 17.66 8.38
N GLU A 131 -8.74 16.64 8.65
CA GLU A 131 -10.02 16.80 9.30
C GLU A 131 -9.97 16.67 10.82
N VAL A 132 -8.95 16.01 11.40
CA VAL A 132 -8.78 15.82 12.84
C VAL A 132 -7.67 16.70 13.40
N TYR A 133 -6.54 16.75 12.70
CA TYR A 133 -5.38 17.56 13.09
C TYR A 133 -5.38 18.95 12.46
N HIS A 134 -6.34 19.24 11.56
CA HIS A 134 -6.48 20.54 10.87
C HIS A 134 -5.23 20.95 10.08
N ILE A 135 -4.50 19.98 9.55
CA ILE A 135 -3.32 20.22 8.72
C ILE A 135 -3.77 20.77 7.36
N ASP A 136 -3.08 21.82 6.91
CA ASP A 136 -3.35 22.40 5.58
C ASP A 136 -3.15 21.35 4.48
N GLU A 137 -4.10 21.22 3.57
CA GLU A 137 -4.04 20.24 2.49
C GLU A 137 -2.84 20.45 1.55
N ASN A 138 -2.28 21.65 1.48
CA ASN A 138 -1.06 21.93 0.72
C ASN A 138 0.18 21.27 1.35
N ASN A 139 0.15 20.98 2.65
CA ASN A 139 1.21 20.30 3.38
C ASN A 139 1.05 18.77 3.33
N VAL A 140 -0.10 18.24 2.86
CA VAL A 140 -0.38 16.79 2.81
C VAL A 140 -0.29 16.29 1.37
N TRP A 141 0.48 15.23 1.17
CA TRP A 141 0.50 14.51 -0.09
C TRP A 141 0.05 13.07 0.06
N HIS A 142 -1.15 12.77 -0.42
CA HIS A 142 -1.67 11.42 -0.57
C HIS A 142 -1.12 10.79 -1.84
N ILE A 143 -0.07 9.98 -1.72
CA ILE A 143 0.63 9.39 -2.88
C ILE A 143 -0.26 8.44 -3.70
N HIS A 144 -1.25 7.83 -3.05
CA HIS A 144 -2.21 6.91 -3.66
C HIS A 144 -3.61 7.53 -3.85
N ASN A 145 -3.70 8.87 -3.82
CA ASN A 145 -4.93 9.64 -3.74
C ASN A 145 -5.70 9.40 -2.43
N SER A 146 -6.80 10.09 -2.25
CA SER A 146 -7.62 10.03 -1.03
C SER A 146 -9.11 9.93 -1.36
N VAL A 147 -9.93 9.84 -0.33
CA VAL A 147 -11.40 9.85 -0.47
C VAL A 147 -11.94 11.08 -1.18
N LYS A 148 -11.20 12.19 -1.26
CA LYS A 148 -11.57 13.35 -2.09
C LYS A 148 -11.62 12.97 -3.58
N ASN A 149 -10.72 12.08 -4.02
CA ASN A 149 -10.58 11.60 -5.40
C ASN A 149 -10.81 10.08 -5.47
N SER A 150 -11.84 9.58 -4.82
CA SER A 150 -12.10 8.15 -4.63
C SER A 150 -12.28 7.34 -5.91
N ASP A 151 -12.60 7.98 -7.03
CA ASP A 151 -12.72 7.31 -8.32
C ASP A 151 -11.34 7.02 -8.96
N ASN A 152 -10.29 7.66 -8.45
CA ASN A 152 -8.91 7.53 -8.92
C ASN A 152 -7.96 6.96 -7.85
N ILE A 153 -8.48 6.21 -6.89
CA ILE A 153 -7.64 5.56 -5.86
C ILE A 153 -6.67 4.59 -6.51
N ILE A 154 -5.40 4.68 -6.10
CA ILE A 154 -4.33 3.78 -6.55
C ILE A 154 -4.21 2.64 -5.54
N ILE A 155 -4.63 1.46 -5.94
CA ILE A 155 -4.51 0.22 -5.17
C ILE A 155 -4.09 -0.90 -6.12
N GLY A 156 -3.12 -1.71 -5.71
CA GLY A 156 -2.61 -2.78 -6.55
C GLY A 156 -1.31 -3.39 -6.00
N HIS A 157 -0.76 -4.33 -6.75
CA HIS A 157 0.51 -4.99 -6.44
C HIS A 157 1.69 -4.31 -7.14
N ASP A 158 2.92 -4.79 -6.88
CA ASP A 158 4.15 -4.32 -7.51
C ASP A 158 4.82 -5.37 -8.43
N SER A 159 4.21 -6.54 -8.59
CA SER A 159 4.77 -7.61 -9.42
C SER A 159 4.71 -7.26 -10.90
N ASP A 160 5.79 -7.49 -11.62
CA ASP A 160 5.81 -7.37 -13.06
C ASP A 160 5.43 -8.71 -13.77
N GLU A 161 5.15 -8.64 -15.05
CA GLU A 161 4.70 -9.78 -15.85
C GLU A 161 5.76 -10.91 -15.92
N ARG A 162 7.05 -10.55 -15.98
CA ARG A 162 8.16 -11.51 -16.09
C ARG A 162 8.38 -12.23 -14.76
N GLU A 163 8.30 -11.51 -13.65
CA GLU A 163 8.43 -12.06 -12.32
C GLU A 163 7.30 -13.06 -12.04
N LEU A 164 6.07 -12.70 -12.36
CA LEU A 164 4.89 -13.56 -12.19
C LEU A 164 5.03 -14.88 -12.97
N LEU A 165 5.47 -14.81 -14.24
CA LEU A 165 5.69 -15.98 -15.05
C LEU A 165 6.81 -16.86 -14.52
N SER A 166 7.96 -16.28 -14.15
CA SER A 166 9.11 -17.03 -13.62
C SER A 166 8.77 -17.73 -12.32
N THR A 167 8.02 -17.10 -11.45
CA THR A 167 7.55 -17.67 -10.18
C THR A 167 6.62 -18.85 -10.41
N TYR A 168 5.69 -18.76 -11.36
CA TYR A 168 4.83 -19.89 -11.70
C TYR A 168 5.61 -21.08 -12.24
N LEU A 169 6.51 -20.85 -13.21
CA LEU A 169 7.31 -21.89 -13.85
C LEU A 169 8.26 -22.59 -12.85
N SER A 170 8.80 -21.86 -11.88
CA SER A 170 9.71 -22.44 -10.89
C SER A 170 9.00 -23.32 -9.86
N ASN A 171 7.73 -23.03 -9.55
CA ASN A 171 6.97 -23.69 -8.51
C ASN A 171 6.13 -24.90 -8.98
N ASN A 172 5.98 -25.08 -10.31
CA ASN A 172 5.14 -26.14 -10.86
C ASN A 172 5.91 -27.06 -11.79
N THR A 173 5.96 -28.35 -11.47
CA THR A 173 6.56 -29.39 -12.31
C THR A 173 5.53 -30.08 -13.22
N ASN A 174 4.25 -30.06 -12.85
CA ASN A 174 3.13 -30.61 -13.61
C ASN A 174 2.10 -29.52 -13.87
N TYR A 175 2.08 -28.98 -15.09
CA TYR A 175 1.17 -27.91 -15.49
C TYR A 175 -0.24 -28.46 -15.78
N ILE A 176 -1.26 -28.00 -15.07
CA ILE A 176 -2.67 -28.19 -15.43
C ILE A 176 -3.04 -27.20 -16.55
N VAL A 177 -2.42 -26.04 -16.57
CA VAL A 177 -2.65 -24.98 -17.57
C VAL A 177 -1.43 -24.76 -18.46
N SER A 178 -1.66 -24.33 -19.69
CA SER A 178 -0.57 -24.04 -20.63
C SER A 178 0.20 -22.78 -20.25
N PRO A 179 1.52 -22.72 -20.53
CA PRO A 179 2.32 -21.50 -20.33
C PRO A 179 1.75 -20.28 -21.07
N ASP A 180 1.16 -20.48 -22.25
CA ASP A 180 0.49 -19.42 -23.01
C ASP A 180 -0.73 -18.82 -22.27
N PHE A 181 -1.52 -19.64 -21.58
CA PHE A 181 -2.60 -19.13 -20.71
C PHE A 181 -2.05 -18.31 -19.55
N VAL A 182 -1.03 -18.81 -18.87
CA VAL A 182 -0.36 -18.11 -17.75
C VAL A 182 0.16 -16.74 -18.22
N ASP A 183 0.83 -16.70 -19.35
CA ASP A 183 1.35 -15.47 -19.94
C ASP A 183 0.23 -14.45 -20.25
N ARG A 184 -0.89 -14.90 -20.84
CA ARG A 184 -2.04 -14.02 -21.09
C ARG A 184 -2.67 -13.49 -19.80
N VAL A 185 -2.78 -14.34 -18.78
CA VAL A 185 -3.29 -13.91 -17.45
C VAL A 185 -2.34 -12.90 -16.82
N ASN A 186 -1.01 -13.12 -16.89
CA ASN A 186 -0.01 -12.21 -16.33
C ASN A 186 -0.09 -10.81 -16.96
N ARG A 187 -0.32 -10.71 -18.26
CA ARG A 187 -0.58 -9.41 -18.90
C ARG A 187 -1.82 -8.69 -18.36
N LYS A 188 -2.81 -9.43 -17.82
CA LYS A 188 -3.97 -8.82 -17.16
C LYS A 188 -3.68 -8.45 -15.72
N ILE A 189 -2.90 -9.28 -15.00
CA ILE A 189 -2.44 -8.97 -13.65
C ILE A 189 -1.58 -7.70 -13.67
N ALA A 190 -0.64 -7.58 -14.59
CA ALA A 190 0.23 -6.39 -14.72
C ALA A 190 -0.55 -5.07 -14.86
N GLN A 191 -1.80 -5.11 -15.35
CA GLN A 191 -2.67 -3.93 -15.39
C GLN A 191 -3.17 -3.49 -14.01
N GLY A 192 -3.04 -4.33 -12.99
CA GLY A 192 -3.34 -4.03 -11.59
C GLY A 192 -2.10 -3.61 -10.78
N SER A 193 -0.96 -3.44 -11.42
CA SER A 193 0.24 -2.93 -10.75
C SER A 193 0.08 -1.46 -10.37
N LYS A 194 0.50 -1.08 -9.16
CA LYS A 194 0.64 0.32 -8.73
C LYS A 194 1.61 1.11 -9.59
N ASN A 195 2.55 0.44 -10.24
CA ASN A 195 3.60 1.05 -11.03
C ASN A 195 4.33 2.19 -10.29
N VAL A 196 4.83 1.87 -9.10
CA VAL A 196 5.48 2.81 -8.17
C VAL A 196 6.57 3.62 -8.85
N LYS A 197 7.37 2.97 -9.70
CA LYS A 197 8.43 3.64 -10.47
C LYS A 197 7.87 4.77 -11.35
N MET A 198 6.77 4.53 -12.05
CA MET A 198 6.14 5.53 -12.91
C MET A 198 5.53 6.67 -12.07
N ILE A 199 4.96 6.36 -10.91
CA ILE A 199 4.44 7.38 -9.98
C ILE A 199 5.57 8.31 -9.53
N ILE A 200 6.71 7.75 -9.11
CA ILE A 200 7.89 8.53 -8.68
C ILE A 200 8.39 9.41 -9.83
N GLU A 201 8.54 8.84 -11.03
CA GLU A 201 9.03 9.59 -12.19
C GLU A 201 8.08 10.72 -12.60
N ASN A 202 6.78 10.48 -12.61
CA ASN A 202 5.78 11.51 -12.93
C ASN A 202 5.71 12.66 -11.90
N HIS A 203 6.21 12.43 -10.68
CA HIS A 203 6.23 13.43 -9.61
C HIS A 203 7.65 13.82 -9.19
N LYS A 204 8.61 13.56 -10.04
CA LYS A 204 10.05 13.77 -9.75
C LYS A 204 10.33 15.19 -9.27
N ASP A 205 9.77 16.21 -9.92
CA ASP A 205 9.96 17.60 -9.53
C ASP A 205 9.47 17.85 -8.10
N ARG A 206 8.32 17.29 -7.71
CA ARG A 206 7.80 17.43 -6.35
C ARG A 206 8.73 16.77 -5.32
N PHE A 207 9.30 15.59 -5.61
CA PHE A 207 10.29 14.96 -4.73
C PHE A 207 11.51 15.87 -4.55
N PHE A 208 12.07 16.41 -5.64
CA PHE A 208 13.26 17.25 -5.58
C PHE A 208 12.99 18.63 -4.97
N ASP A 209 11.91 19.28 -5.32
CA ASP A 209 11.60 20.64 -4.88
C ASP A 209 11.17 20.69 -3.41
N VAL A 210 10.32 19.73 -2.99
CA VAL A 210 9.74 19.74 -1.65
C VAL A 210 10.62 19.03 -0.64
N TYR A 211 11.20 17.87 -0.98
CA TYR A 211 11.91 17.03 -0.01
C TYR A 211 13.43 17.21 0.01
N SER A 212 13.98 18.07 -0.85
CA SER A 212 15.43 18.33 -0.90
C SER A 212 16.01 18.97 0.35
N GLN A 213 15.19 19.53 1.24
CA GLN A 213 15.60 20.28 2.43
C GLN A 213 15.10 19.63 3.75
N ILE A 214 14.68 18.38 3.72
CA ILE A 214 14.26 17.66 4.92
C ILE A 214 15.46 17.41 5.83
N LYS A 215 15.28 17.68 7.12
CA LYS A 215 16.27 17.43 8.18
C LYS A 215 15.80 16.40 9.20
N HIS A 216 14.50 16.22 9.32
CA HIS A 216 13.92 15.27 10.24
C HIS A 216 12.78 14.51 9.56
N ILE A 217 12.78 13.19 9.70
CA ILE A 217 11.70 12.31 9.24
C ILE A 217 11.08 11.63 10.44
N VAL A 218 9.76 11.77 10.55
CA VAL A 218 8.93 11.11 11.56
C VAL A 218 8.06 10.07 10.88
N ILE A 219 8.18 8.80 11.29
CA ILE A 219 7.40 7.70 10.73
C ILE A 219 6.32 7.27 11.72
N MET A 220 5.06 7.30 11.27
CA MET A 220 3.90 6.92 12.09
C MET A 220 3.00 5.92 11.34
N GLY A 221 2.89 4.70 11.88
CA GLY A 221 1.99 3.68 11.36
C GLY A 221 2.32 3.14 9.96
N PHE A 222 3.54 3.36 9.49
CA PHE A 222 4.01 2.84 8.21
C PHE A 222 4.57 1.43 8.39
N SER A 223 4.10 0.47 7.58
CA SER A 223 4.45 -0.96 7.72
C SER A 223 5.82 -1.32 7.13
N PHE A 224 6.46 -0.40 6.41
CA PHE A 224 7.67 -0.68 5.63
C PHE A 224 7.49 -1.85 4.65
N ASN A 225 6.31 -1.94 4.01
CA ASN A 225 6.06 -2.94 2.98
C ASN A 225 7.00 -2.71 1.80
N GLU A 226 7.55 -3.78 1.22
CA GLU A 226 8.53 -3.68 0.13
C GLU A 226 7.99 -2.92 -1.08
N ILE A 227 6.69 -3.01 -1.35
CA ILE A 227 6.02 -2.26 -2.44
C ILE A 227 6.12 -0.74 -2.27
N ASP A 228 6.19 -0.26 -1.02
CA ASP A 228 6.20 1.18 -0.72
C ASP A 228 7.62 1.71 -0.42
N MET A 229 8.60 0.82 -0.23
CA MET A 229 9.99 1.22 0.05
C MET A 229 10.64 2.08 -1.06
N PRO A 230 10.33 1.93 -2.34
CA PRO A 230 10.88 2.81 -3.37
C PRO A 230 10.55 4.30 -3.17
N TYR A 231 9.40 4.64 -2.57
CA TYR A 231 9.07 6.03 -2.25
C TYR A 231 10.01 6.59 -1.18
N ILE A 232 10.33 5.79 -0.15
CA ILE A 232 11.26 6.20 0.90
C ILE A 232 12.66 6.45 0.32
N LYS A 233 13.11 5.56 -0.57
CA LYS A 233 14.38 5.74 -1.30
C LYS A 233 14.37 7.03 -2.13
N ALA A 234 13.29 7.30 -2.86
CA ALA A 234 13.17 8.51 -3.67
C ALA A 234 13.23 9.80 -2.82
N ILE A 235 12.60 9.80 -1.61
CA ILE A 235 12.67 10.91 -0.66
C ILE A 235 14.13 11.14 -0.20
N ILE A 236 14.83 10.05 0.14
CA ILE A 236 16.23 10.12 0.58
C ILE A 236 17.13 10.61 -0.56
N GLU A 237 16.99 10.06 -1.76
CA GLU A 237 17.78 10.42 -2.94
C GLU A 237 17.55 11.87 -3.40
N ALA A 238 16.35 12.40 -3.18
CA ALA A 238 16.05 13.80 -3.45
C ALA A 238 16.76 14.76 -2.50
N ASN A 239 17.14 14.31 -1.31
CA ASN A 239 17.76 15.16 -0.29
C ASN A 239 19.28 15.22 -0.48
N LYS A 240 19.80 16.42 -0.68
CA LYS A 240 21.26 16.66 -0.90
C LYS A 240 22.11 16.28 0.32
N ASN A 241 21.51 16.28 1.51
CA ASN A 241 22.15 15.99 2.79
C ASN A 241 21.52 14.76 3.46
N ALA A 242 21.22 13.73 2.68
CA ALA A 242 20.50 12.52 3.15
C ALA A 242 21.16 11.89 4.39
N ALA A 243 22.50 11.93 4.50
CA ALA A 243 23.24 11.41 5.64
C ALA A 243 23.00 12.20 6.95
N ASP A 244 22.50 13.43 6.86
CA ASP A 244 22.23 14.30 8.01
C ASP A 244 20.78 14.28 8.47
N ILE A 245 19.93 13.49 7.82
CA ILE A 245 18.51 13.36 8.21
C ILE A 245 18.42 12.56 9.50
N ASP A 246 17.77 13.14 10.49
CA ASP A 246 17.41 12.47 11.74
C ASP A 246 16.07 11.79 11.62
N TRP A 247 15.91 10.63 12.30
CA TRP A 247 14.70 9.79 12.18
C TRP A 247 14.07 9.55 13.54
N THR A 248 12.75 9.69 13.61
CA THR A 248 11.92 9.25 14.73
C THR A 248 10.91 8.23 14.23
N ILE A 249 10.77 7.07 14.90
CA ILE A 249 9.91 5.99 14.47
C ILE A 249 8.90 5.67 15.56
N TYR A 250 7.62 5.79 15.24
CA TYR A 250 6.53 5.31 16.09
C TYR A 250 6.23 3.85 15.77
N PHE A 251 6.08 3.02 16.80
CA PHE A 251 5.75 1.61 16.69
C PHE A 251 4.66 1.22 17.68
N HIS A 252 3.88 0.19 17.36
CA HIS A 252 2.75 -0.24 18.18
C HIS A 252 3.06 -1.47 19.04
N SER A 253 3.81 -2.43 18.49
CA SER A 253 4.05 -3.72 19.12
C SER A 253 5.51 -3.92 19.48
N LYS A 254 5.76 -4.60 20.61
CA LYS A 254 7.12 -4.92 21.06
C LYS A 254 7.92 -5.65 19.98
N GLY A 255 9.04 -5.08 19.60
CA GLY A 255 9.97 -5.63 18.61
C GLY A 255 9.74 -5.15 17.17
N GLU A 256 8.66 -4.44 16.87
CA GLU A 256 8.47 -3.78 15.57
C GLU A 256 9.57 -2.75 15.30
N ASP A 257 9.97 -2.00 16.32
CA ASP A 257 11.09 -1.06 16.25
C ASP A 257 12.33 -1.69 15.62
N LYS A 258 12.72 -2.88 16.08
CA LYS A 258 13.87 -3.63 15.55
C LYS A 258 13.70 -4.06 14.09
N VAL A 259 12.47 -4.34 13.69
CA VAL A 259 12.16 -4.70 12.29
C VAL A 259 12.29 -3.46 11.41
N PHE A 260 11.73 -2.34 11.84
CA PHE A 260 11.75 -1.08 11.10
C PHE A 260 13.17 -0.53 10.97
N ILE A 261 13.95 -0.53 12.04
CA ILE A 261 15.36 -0.16 12.03
C ILE A 261 16.13 -1.02 11.00
N ARG A 262 15.98 -2.34 11.02
CA ARG A 262 16.66 -3.20 10.04
C ARG A 262 16.30 -2.90 8.59
N LYS A 263 15.04 -2.50 8.31
CA LYS A 263 14.62 -2.10 6.96
C LYS A 263 15.26 -0.77 6.54
N LEU A 264 15.35 0.19 7.45
CA LEU A 264 16.04 1.45 7.20
C LEU A 264 17.56 1.25 6.96
N LEU A 265 18.20 0.42 7.77
CA LEU A 265 19.61 0.06 7.57
C LEU A 265 19.88 -0.56 6.19
N ARG A 266 18.95 -1.40 5.69
CA ARG A 266 19.07 -2.01 4.34
C ARG A 266 19.03 -1.00 3.20
N ILE A 267 18.42 0.15 3.40
CA ILE A 267 18.39 1.23 2.42
C ILE A 267 19.46 2.29 2.67
N GLY A 268 20.41 2.02 3.59
CA GLY A 268 21.60 2.83 3.80
C GLY A 268 21.47 3.92 4.86
N ILE A 269 20.41 3.91 5.70
CA ILE A 269 20.30 4.85 6.82
C ILE A 269 21.24 4.41 7.94
N ASP A 270 22.05 5.36 8.46
CA ASP A 270 22.93 5.10 9.60
C ASP A 270 22.11 4.97 10.89
N CYS A 271 22.39 3.94 11.68
CA CYS A 271 21.73 3.70 12.97
C CYS A 271 21.87 4.90 13.94
N SER A 272 22.98 5.63 13.90
CA SER A 272 23.21 6.83 14.71
C SER A 272 22.26 7.98 14.40
N LYS A 273 21.56 7.94 13.27
CA LYS A 273 20.56 8.91 12.84
C LYS A 273 19.14 8.55 13.25
N ILE A 274 18.92 7.36 13.81
CA ILE A 274 17.64 6.96 14.38
C ILE A 274 17.63 7.35 15.85
N ASN A 275 17.16 8.58 16.12
CA ASN A 275 17.29 9.20 17.42
C ASN A 275 16.30 8.65 18.44
N ASP A 276 15.03 8.42 18.00
CA ASP A 276 13.95 7.98 18.87
C ASP A 276 13.13 6.84 18.26
N THR A 277 12.75 5.89 19.11
CA THR A 277 11.71 4.90 18.82
C THR A 277 10.64 5.02 19.90
N ILE A 278 9.41 5.36 19.49
CA ILE A 278 8.32 5.72 20.40
C ILE A 278 7.21 4.66 20.28
N ASN A 279 6.89 4.04 21.42
CA ASN A 279 5.70 3.19 21.51
C ASN A 279 4.46 4.08 21.69
N TRP A 280 3.43 3.88 20.92
CA TRP A 280 2.20 4.67 20.92
C TRP A 280 0.94 3.82 21.07
#